data_842edb75f8bb4366f11816e18f0b6a17
#
_entry.id   842edb75f8bb4366f11816e18f0b6a17
#
_cell.length_a   1.000
_cell.length_b   1.000
_cell.length_c   1.000
_cell.angle_alpha   90.00
_cell.angle_beta   90.00
_cell.angle_gamma   90.00
#
_symmetry.space_group_name_H-M   'P 1'
#
loop_
_entity.id
_entity.type
_entity.pdbx_description
1 polymer ?
#
loop_
_entity_poly.entity_id
_entity_poly.type
_entity_poly.pdbx_seq_one_letter_code
_entity_poly.pdbx_strand_id
1 'polypeptide(L)'
;MIRKRSKKTARIYRTQRVPLVKSLLAEISNCQRCGGRNDVVHEKLTRARGGSITDPDNCVVLCNPCHAWVHAHPRQSTEDGWLLRRFSSDTPSV
;
A
#
# COMPACT_ATOMS: atom_id res chain seq x y z
N MET A 1 -21.83 -2.61 10.39
CA MET A 1 -21.49 -4.02 10.52
C MET A 1 -20.24 -4.36 9.75
N ILE A 2 -19.35 -5.09 10.37
CA ILE A 2 -18.10 -5.45 9.72
C ILE A 2 -18.31 -6.73 8.95
N ARG A 3 -18.01 -6.68 7.66
CA ARG A 3 -18.15 -7.85 6.83
C ARG A 3 -16.92 -8.74 6.96
N LYS A 4 -17.14 -10.01 7.16
CA LYS A 4 -16.01 -10.93 7.21
C LYS A 4 -15.37 -11.06 5.84
N ARG A 5 -14.07 -11.24 5.83
CA ARG A 5 -13.32 -11.52 4.64
C ARG A 5 -13.80 -12.85 4.05
N SER A 6 -13.97 -12.91 2.74
CA SER A 6 -14.35 -14.17 2.09
C SER A 6 -13.25 -15.21 2.26
N LYS A 7 -13.58 -16.48 2.09
CA LYS A 7 -12.58 -17.54 2.16
C LYS A 7 -11.47 -17.32 1.15
N LYS A 8 -11.83 -16.91 -0.06
CA LYS A 8 -10.85 -16.65 -1.10
C LYS A 8 -9.92 -15.52 -0.70
N THR A 9 -10.44 -14.44 -0.18
CA THR A 9 -9.64 -13.31 0.25
C THR A 9 -8.74 -13.68 1.42
N ALA A 10 -9.27 -14.43 2.39
CA ALA A 10 -8.49 -14.87 3.54
C ALA A 10 -7.32 -15.76 3.11
N ARG A 11 -7.55 -16.61 2.11
CA ARG A 11 -6.51 -17.48 1.57
C ARG A 11 -5.41 -16.66 0.91
N ILE A 12 -5.78 -15.66 0.12
CA ILE A 12 -4.80 -14.79 -0.55
C ILE A 12 -3.97 -14.05 0.49
N TYR A 13 -4.58 -13.54 1.53
CA TYR A 13 -3.86 -12.88 2.61
C TYR A 13 -2.84 -13.83 3.23
N ARG A 14 -3.28 -15.03 3.59
CA ARG A 14 -2.41 -15.97 4.28
C ARG A 14 -1.30 -16.51 3.40
N THR A 15 -1.61 -16.84 2.14
CA THR A 15 -0.66 -17.52 1.26
C THR A 15 0.20 -16.58 0.43
N GLN A 16 -0.24 -15.35 0.22
CA GLN A 16 0.47 -14.42 -0.66
C GLN A 16 0.79 -13.10 0.00
N ARG A 17 -0.18 -12.48 0.66
CA ARG A 17 0.03 -11.14 1.24
C ARG A 17 0.98 -11.17 2.44
N VAL A 18 0.76 -12.07 3.38
CA VAL A 18 1.60 -12.15 4.58
C VAL A 18 3.06 -12.47 4.22
N PRO A 19 3.34 -13.45 3.37
CA PRO A 19 4.72 -13.69 2.95
C PRO A 19 5.34 -12.51 2.21
N LEU A 20 4.57 -11.81 1.39
CA LEU A 20 5.07 -10.63 0.67
C LEU A 20 5.45 -9.53 1.65
N VAL A 21 4.60 -9.25 2.64
CA VAL A 21 4.89 -8.23 3.64
C VAL A 21 6.18 -8.58 4.38
N LYS A 22 6.33 -9.83 4.81
CA LYS A 22 7.53 -10.27 5.50
C LYS A 22 8.77 -10.09 4.64
N SER A 23 8.67 -10.45 3.37
CA SER A 23 9.77 -10.34 2.44
C SER A 23 10.17 -8.89 2.23
N LEU A 24 9.20 -8.01 2.02
CA LEU A 24 9.48 -6.59 1.80
C LEU A 24 10.10 -5.94 3.03
N LEU A 25 9.60 -6.26 4.21
CA LEU A 25 10.16 -5.70 5.44
C LEU A 25 11.57 -6.23 5.73
N ALA A 26 11.88 -7.43 5.24
CA ALA A 26 13.22 -7.98 5.38
C ALA A 26 14.20 -7.35 4.40
N GLU A 27 13.73 -7.04 3.18
CA GLU A 27 14.58 -6.47 2.13
C GLU A 27 14.76 -4.96 2.27
N ILE A 28 13.72 -4.27 2.70
CA ILE A 28 13.73 -2.81 2.80
C ILE A 28 13.81 -2.44 4.27
N SER A 29 14.98 -2.03 4.70
CA SER A 29 15.26 -1.83 6.12
C SER A 29 14.73 -0.53 6.69
N ASN A 30 14.37 0.42 5.84
CA ASN A 30 14.00 1.76 6.30
C ASN A 30 12.78 2.26 5.57
N CYS A 31 12.06 3.19 6.20
CA CYS A 31 10.94 3.86 5.57
C CYS A 31 11.41 4.50 4.27
N GLN A 32 10.70 4.23 3.20
CA GLN A 32 11.08 4.74 1.88
C GLN A 32 10.79 6.23 1.72
N ARG A 33 10.02 6.80 2.64
CA ARG A 33 9.70 8.22 2.58
C ARG A 33 10.63 9.07 3.46
N CYS A 34 10.87 8.68 4.69
CA CYS A 34 11.68 9.49 5.61
C CYS A 34 12.98 8.84 6.04
N GLY A 35 13.20 7.58 5.68
CA GLY A 35 14.41 6.86 6.10
C GLY A 35 14.36 6.33 7.51
N GLY A 36 13.24 6.45 8.19
CA GLY A 36 13.09 5.96 9.55
C GLY A 36 12.80 4.47 9.61
N ARG A 37 11.89 4.08 10.49
CA ARG A 37 11.60 2.66 10.71
C ARG A 37 10.77 2.06 9.56
N ASN A 38 10.93 0.78 9.35
CA ASN A 38 10.14 0.03 8.37
C ASN A 38 8.99 -0.66 9.10
N ASP A 39 7.95 0.09 9.42
CA ASP A 39 6.86 -0.42 10.24
C ASP A 39 5.77 -1.15 9.46
N VAL A 40 5.39 -0.64 8.30
CA VAL A 40 4.25 -1.17 7.55
C VAL A 40 4.52 -1.19 6.06
N VAL A 41 3.77 -2.02 5.36
CA VAL A 41 3.76 -2.04 3.90
C VAL A 41 2.47 -1.35 3.45
N HIS A 42 2.62 -0.28 2.70
CA HIS A 42 1.52 0.54 2.21
C HIS A 42 1.26 0.23 0.74
N GLU A 43 0.00 0.10 0.35
CA GLU A 43 -0.36 -0.06 -1.05
C GLU A 43 -0.62 1.30 -1.67
N LYS A 44 0.09 1.62 -2.73
CA LYS A 44 -0.07 2.90 -3.41
C LYS A 44 -1.47 3.03 -4.03
N LEU A 45 -1.95 1.96 -4.65
CA LEU A 45 -3.33 1.88 -5.10
C LEU A 45 -4.03 0.87 -4.22
N THR A 46 -5.00 1.33 -3.45
CA THR A 46 -5.65 0.47 -2.47
C THR A 46 -6.51 -0.59 -3.17
N ARG A 47 -6.74 -1.69 -2.47
CA ARG A 47 -7.56 -2.76 -2.99
C ARG A 47 -8.95 -2.28 -3.36
N ALA A 48 -9.53 -1.41 -2.56
CA ALA A 48 -10.86 -0.86 -2.82
C ALA A 48 -10.92 -0.11 -4.15
N ARG A 49 -9.77 0.38 -4.62
CA ARG A 49 -9.67 1.10 -5.88
C ARG A 49 -9.09 0.24 -7.00
N GLY A 50 -9.02 -1.05 -6.79
CA GLY A 50 -8.56 -1.97 -7.82
C GLY A 50 -7.09 -2.34 -7.74
N GLY A 51 -6.41 -1.92 -6.69
CA GLY A 51 -4.99 -2.25 -6.52
C GLY A 51 -4.79 -3.69 -6.07
N SER A 52 -3.62 -4.22 -6.34
CA SER A 52 -3.26 -5.56 -5.91
C SER A 52 -2.54 -5.51 -4.57
N ILE A 53 -2.99 -6.31 -3.63
CA ILE A 53 -2.33 -6.43 -2.33
C ILE A 53 -1.15 -7.40 -2.38
N THR A 54 -0.94 -8.03 -3.54
CA THR A 54 0.12 -9.03 -3.71
C THR A 54 1.16 -8.62 -4.76
N ASP A 55 1.04 -7.43 -5.32
CA ASP A 55 1.99 -6.92 -6.30
C ASP A 55 3.03 -6.07 -5.59
N PRO A 56 4.30 -6.50 -5.55
CA PRO A 56 5.34 -5.72 -4.88
C PRO A 56 5.51 -4.32 -5.47
N ASP A 57 5.21 -4.14 -6.76
CA ASP A 57 5.33 -2.82 -7.38
C ASP A 57 4.27 -1.84 -6.88
N ASN A 58 3.20 -2.35 -6.29
CA ASN A 58 2.16 -1.52 -5.70
C ASN A 58 2.40 -1.24 -4.22
N CYS A 59 3.52 -1.71 -3.69
CA CYS A 59 3.80 -1.63 -2.26
C CYS A 59 5.00 -0.74 -1.98
N VAL A 60 4.93 0.00 -0.86
CA VAL A 60 6.07 0.73 -0.35
C VAL A 60 6.14 0.51 1.15
N VAL A 61 7.35 0.54 1.69
CA VAL A 61 7.57 0.37 3.12
C VAL A 61 7.62 1.74 3.77
N LEU A 62 6.83 1.94 4.80
CA LEU A 62 6.73 3.22 5.51
C LEU A 62 6.79 3.01 7.01
N CYS A 63 7.21 4.04 7.73
CA CYS A 63 7.04 4.05 9.17
C CYS A 63 5.60 4.43 9.49
N ASN A 64 5.16 4.17 10.72
CA ASN A 64 3.79 4.49 11.10
C ASN A 64 3.45 5.98 10.93
N PRO A 65 4.30 6.92 11.37
CA PRO A 65 4.03 8.33 11.15
C PRO A 65 3.88 8.70 9.67
N CYS A 66 4.73 8.16 8.80
CA CYS A 66 4.63 8.45 7.37
C CYS A 66 3.38 7.86 6.76
N HIS A 67 3.01 6.64 7.18
CA HIS A 67 1.79 6.01 6.71
C HIS A 67 0.57 6.84 7.10
N ALA A 68 0.55 7.34 8.33
CA ALA A 68 -0.52 8.22 8.79
C ALA A 68 -0.54 9.53 8.01
N TRP A 69 0.64 10.10 7.76
CA TRP A 69 0.76 11.34 6.99
C TRP A 69 0.19 11.16 5.57
N VAL A 70 0.53 10.04 4.92
CA VAL A 70 0.05 9.76 3.57
C VAL A 70 -1.47 9.76 3.51
N HIS A 71 -2.10 9.13 4.49
CA HIS A 71 -3.57 9.07 4.51
C HIS A 71 -4.21 10.40 4.94
N ALA A 72 -3.50 11.20 5.70
CA ALA A 72 -4.00 12.52 6.12
C ALA A 72 -3.82 13.58 5.04
N HIS A 73 -2.92 13.35 4.09
CA HIS A 73 -2.61 14.31 3.02
C HIS A 73 -2.74 13.64 1.65
N PRO A 74 -3.96 13.23 1.26
CA PRO A 74 -4.12 12.44 0.04
C PRO A 74 -3.72 13.19 -1.23
N ARG A 75 -3.95 14.48 -1.28
CA ARG A 75 -3.59 15.26 -2.46
C ARG A 75 -2.09 15.29 -2.66
N GLN A 76 -1.35 15.66 -1.61
CA GLN A 76 0.09 15.73 -1.68
C GLN A 76 0.68 14.32 -1.90
N SER A 77 0.11 13.32 -1.25
CA SER A 77 0.56 11.96 -1.40
C SER A 77 0.39 11.44 -2.82
N THR A 78 -0.68 11.86 -3.50
CA THR A 78 -0.89 11.50 -4.89
C THR A 78 0.14 12.18 -5.79
N GLU A 79 0.44 13.44 -5.53
CA GLU A 79 1.46 14.16 -6.29
C GLU A 79 2.83 13.55 -6.10
N ASP A 80 3.12 13.09 -4.88
CA ASP A 80 4.41 12.50 -4.55
C ASP A 80 4.54 11.03 -4.96
N GLY A 81 3.44 10.40 -5.36
CA GLY A 81 3.45 9.01 -5.79
C GLY A 81 3.22 7.99 -4.70
N TRP A 82 2.87 8.42 -3.47
CA TRP A 82 2.57 7.48 -2.38
C TRP A 82 1.16 6.94 -2.46
N LEU A 83 0.27 7.62 -3.19
CA LEU A 83 -1.08 7.15 -3.49
C LEU A 83 -1.27 7.25 -4.99
N LEU A 84 -1.92 6.25 -5.57
CA LEU A 84 -2.23 6.26 -6.99
C LEU A 84 -3.73 6.36 -7.18
N ARG A 85 -4.13 6.98 -8.28
CA ARG A 85 -5.51 7.02 -8.67
C ARG A 85 -5.88 5.71 -9.32
N ARG A 86 -7.16 5.42 -9.33
CA ARG A 86 -7.67 4.17 -9.79
C ARG A 86 -7.25 3.83 -11.21
N PHE A 87 -7.34 4.76 -12.10
CA PHE A 87 -6.94 4.54 -13.44
C PHE A 87 -6.32 5.73 -13.99
N SER A 88 -5.43 5.57 -14.88
CA SER A 88 -4.88 6.68 -15.60
C SER A 88 -5.93 7.40 -16.38
N SER A 89 -6.94 6.72 -16.78
CA SER A 89 -8.03 7.35 -17.50
C SER A 89 -8.84 8.28 -16.64
N ASP A 90 -8.70 8.15 -15.35
CA ASP A 90 -9.36 9.08 -14.49
C ASP A 90 -8.68 10.43 -14.54
N THR A 91 -7.52 10.45 -15.02
CA THR A 91 -6.83 11.64 -15.12
C THR A 91 -7.19 12.24 -16.35
N PRO A 92 -7.38 13.39 -16.38
CA PRO A 92 -7.64 13.98 -17.55
C PRO A 92 -6.47 14.08 -18.28
N SER A 93 -6.15 13.46 -18.51
CA SER A 93 -5.20 13.46 -19.08
C SER A 93 -4.80 14.63 -19.20
N VAL A 94 -4.98 14.81 -18.74
CA VAL A 94 -4.73 15.65 -18.70
C VAL A 94 -4.62 16.07 -18.71
#